data_bfee8ee6d29dab3076a0b4d5de6c3d2d
#
_entry.id   bfee8ee6d29dab3076a0b4d5de6c3d2d
#
_cell.length_a   1.000
_cell.length_b   1.000
_cell.length_c   1.000
_cell.angle_alpha   90.00
_cell.angle_beta   90.00
_cell.angle_gamma   90.00
#
_symmetry.space_group_name_H-M   'P 1'
#
loop_
_entity.id
_entity.type
_entity.pdbx_description
1 polymer ?
#
loop_
_entity_poly.entity_id
_entity_poly.type
_entity_poly.pdbx_seq_one_letter_code
_entity_poly.pdbx_strand_id
1 'polypeptide(L)'
;MHASDSRVSESVTGFIAMWFDKSMDVARDQGLDPAIRAAGYTPVIVSGVEHINKIDDEIVSQIRKSKFLVADFTGHRGGVYFEAGFAMGLGLPVFWTCRRDDLANLHFDIRQYNCIDWVDTTDLAARLTRHIEAIIGPGPVKSK
;
A
#
# COMPACT_ATOMS: atom_id res chain seq x y z
N MET A 1 -22.35 -2.87 -14.92
CA MET A 1 -21.28 -2.09 -14.28
C MET A 1 -21.86 -1.11 -13.26
N HIS A 2 -21.27 -1.06 -12.13
CA HIS A 2 -21.75 -0.21 -11.04
C HIS A 2 -21.05 1.14 -11.05
N ALA A 3 -21.73 2.16 -10.53
CA ALA A 3 -21.15 3.49 -10.40
C ALA A 3 -19.88 3.48 -9.55
N SER A 4 -19.82 2.58 -8.55
CA SER A 4 -18.63 2.46 -7.70
C SER A 4 -17.41 1.95 -8.50
N ASP A 5 -17.63 1.08 -9.48
CA ASP A 5 -16.56 0.61 -10.36
C ASP A 5 -15.98 1.75 -11.18
N SER A 6 -16.87 2.59 -11.71
CA SER A 6 -16.46 3.74 -12.50
C SER A 6 -15.63 4.71 -11.65
N ARG A 7 -16.06 4.96 -10.41
CA ARG A 7 -15.32 5.85 -9.51
C ARG A 7 -13.93 5.28 -9.18
N VAL A 8 -13.85 3.98 -8.94
CA VAL A 8 -12.57 3.33 -8.65
C VAL A 8 -11.63 3.46 -9.83
N SER A 9 -12.13 3.22 -11.06
CA SER A 9 -11.28 3.28 -12.25
C SER A 9 -10.78 4.69 -12.51
N GLU A 10 -11.47 5.71 -12.03
CA GLU A 10 -11.08 7.12 -12.21
C GLU A 10 -10.19 7.63 -11.07
N SER A 11 -10.03 6.85 -10.01
CA SER A 11 -9.25 7.28 -8.88
C SER A 11 -7.78 7.40 -9.25
N VAL A 12 -7.11 8.37 -8.64
CA VAL A 12 -5.67 8.59 -8.83
C VAL A 12 -4.90 8.39 -7.53
N THR A 13 -5.52 7.79 -6.52
CA THR A 13 -4.88 7.63 -5.22
C THR A 13 -4.49 6.18 -4.97
N GLY A 14 -3.39 6.01 -4.24
CA GLY A 14 -2.95 4.71 -3.74
C GLY A 14 -2.86 4.76 -2.22
N PHE A 15 -3.51 3.83 -1.56
CA PHE A 15 -3.55 3.80 -0.10
C PHE A 15 -2.35 3.03 0.43
N ILE A 16 -1.69 3.57 1.46
CA ILE A 16 -0.57 2.89 2.10
C ILE A 16 -1.02 2.31 3.44
N ALA A 17 -0.93 1.00 3.57
CA ALA A 17 -1.17 0.29 4.83
C ALA A 17 0.19 -0.14 5.37
N MET A 18 0.55 0.32 6.57
CA MET A 18 1.86 0.02 7.14
C MET A 18 1.85 0.22 8.65
N TRP A 19 2.90 -0.29 9.29
CA TRP A 19 3.12 -0.10 10.72
C TRP A 19 3.58 1.34 10.97
N PHE A 20 2.90 2.05 11.88
CA PHE A 20 3.23 3.44 12.21
C PHE A 20 4.22 3.54 13.35
N ASP A 21 5.31 2.83 13.24
CA ASP A 21 6.40 2.96 14.17
C ASP A 21 7.43 3.94 13.60
N LYS A 22 8.10 4.66 14.49
CA LYS A 22 9.10 5.64 14.07
C LYS A 22 10.18 5.00 13.20
N SER A 23 10.50 3.75 13.46
CA SER A 23 11.50 3.01 12.68
C SER A 23 11.09 2.83 11.22
N MET A 24 9.80 3.04 10.91
CA MET A 24 9.29 2.90 9.54
C MET A 24 9.16 4.23 8.80
N ASP A 25 9.53 5.35 9.43
CA ASP A 25 9.40 6.64 8.77
C ASP A 25 10.22 6.73 7.49
N VAL A 26 11.43 6.18 7.51
CA VAL A 26 12.29 6.21 6.32
C VAL A 26 11.69 5.37 5.20
N ALA A 27 11.14 4.21 5.53
CA ALA A 27 10.49 3.36 4.53
C ALA A 27 9.30 4.07 3.89
N ARG A 28 8.51 4.79 4.70
CA ARG A 28 7.38 5.56 4.17
C ARG A 28 7.86 6.71 3.30
N ASP A 29 8.79 7.51 3.82
CA ASP A 29 9.15 8.79 3.18
C ASP A 29 10.11 8.64 2.02
N GLN A 30 10.92 7.58 1.99
CA GLN A 30 11.91 7.38 0.95
C GLN A 30 11.62 6.16 0.07
N GLY A 31 10.64 5.36 0.42
CA GLY A 31 10.30 4.15 -0.31
C GLY A 31 8.88 4.14 -0.84
N LEU A 32 7.93 3.99 0.05
CA LEU A 32 6.53 3.76 -0.35
C LEU A 32 5.90 5.00 -0.98
N ASP A 33 5.98 6.14 -0.32
CA ASP A 33 5.40 7.38 -0.82
C ASP A 33 6.00 7.79 -2.15
N PRO A 34 7.34 7.86 -2.29
CA PRO A 34 7.92 8.26 -3.57
C PRO A 34 7.60 7.30 -4.72
N ALA A 35 7.45 6.00 -4.43
CA ALA A 35 7.12 5.03 -5.48
C ALA A 35 5.74 5.31 -6.07
N ILE A 36 4.77 5.60 -5.22
CA ILE A 36 3.41 5.89 -5.69
C ILE A 36 3.41 7.17 -6.52
N ARG A 37 4.14 8.19 -6.06
CA ARG A 37 4.23 9.44 -6.81
C ARG A 37 4.98 9.26 -8.13
N ALA A 38 6.07 8.50 -8.13
CA ALA A 38 6.81 8.25 -9.36
C ALA A 38 5.98 7.49 -10.39
N ALA A 39 5.09 6.63 -9.93
CA ALA A 39 4.20 5.90 -10.82
C ALA A 39 3.04 6.76 -11.34
N GLY A 40 2.89 7.98 -10.83
CA GLY A 40 1.89 8.91 -11.33
C GLY A 40 0.61 8.97 -10.52
N TYR A 41 0.66 8.56 -9.25
CA TYR A 41 -0.50 8.55 -8.36
C TYR A 41 -0.24 9.35 -7.10
N THR A 42 -1.27 9.60 -6.33
CA THR A 42 -1.17 10.34 -5.07
C THR A 42 -1.27 9.37 -3.91
N PRO A 43 -0.28 9.30 -3.03
CA PRO A 43 -0.37 8.42 -1.87
C PRO A 43 -1.34 8.97 -0.83
N VAL A 44 -2.07 8.06 -0.20
CA VAL A 44 -2.98 8.37 0.90
C VAL A 44 -2.60 7.47 2.06
N ILE A 45 -2.44 8.07 3.22
CA ILE A 45 -2.12 7.35 4.42
C ILE A 45 -3.00 7.90 5.55
N VAL A 46 -3.61 7.02 6.31
CA VAL A 46 -4.42 7.42 7.45
C VAL A 46 -3.72 6.89 8.69
N SER A 47 -3.19 7.79 9.48
CA SER A 47 -2.55 7.42 10.73
C SER A 47 -3.31 8.07 11.87
N GLY A 48 -3.34 7.37 13.00
CA GLY A 48 -3.99 7.93 14.15
C GLY A 48 -3.99 6.94 15.29
N VAL A 49 -3.59 7.42 16.43
CA VAL A 49 -3.56 6.57 17.61
C VAL A 49 -4.95 6.17 18.06
N GLU A 50 -5.95 6.90 17.58
CA GLU A 50 -7.34 6.60 17.91
C GLU A 50 -7.85 5.32 17.26
N HIS A 51 -7.12 4.81 16.28
CA HIS A 51 -7.55 3.64 15.53
C HIS A 51 -7.05 2.33 16.12
N ILE A 52 -6.70 2.36 17.38
CA ILE A 52 -6.18 1.17 18.06
C ILE A 52 -7.23 0.06 18.01
N ASN A 53 -6.80 -1.09 17.50
CA ASN A 53 -7.58 -2.34 17.50
C ASN A 53 -8.82 -2.35 16.63
N LYS A 54 -9.00 -1.36 15.76
CA LYS A 54 -10.11 -1.43 14.81
C LYS A 54 -9.88 -0.52 13.62
N ILE A 55 -10.56 -0.85 12.56
CA ILE A 55 -10.59 -0.04 11.35
C ILE A 55 -11.78 0.88 11.48
N ASP A 56 -11.57 2.17 11.38
CA ASP A 56 -12.67 3.11 11.49
C ASP A 56 -13.19 3.52 10.10
N ASP A 57 -14.24 4.35 10.13
CA ASP A 57 -14.91 4.74 8.90
C ASP A 57 -14.01 5.53 7.97
N GLU A 58 -13.06 6.29 8.50
CA GLU A 58 -12.15 7.06 7.67
C GLU A 58 -11.25 6.15 6.84
N ILE A 59 -10.70 5.11 7.46
CA ILE A 59 -9.85 4.15 6.78
C ILE A 59 -10.63 3.42 5.70
N VAL A 60 -11.82 2.92 6.03
CA VAL A 60 -12.67 2.22 5.07
C VAL A 60 -12.99 3.13 3.88
N SER A 61 -13.36 4.38 4.17
CA SER A 61 -13.70 5.34 3.13
C SER A 61 -12.51 5.59 2.21
N GLN A 62 -11.32 5.78 2.76
CA GLN A 62 -10.13 6.06 1.95
C GLN A 62 -9.73 4.86 1.10
N ILE A 63 -9.85 3.64 1.63
CA ILE A 63 -9.54 2.46 0.84
C ILE A 63 -10.52 2.35 -0.33
N ARG A 64 -11.81 2.56 -0.08
CA ARG A 64 -12.83 2.47 -1.14
C ARG A 64 -12.61 3.48 -2.26
N LYS A 65 -12.03 4.63 -1.95
CA LYS A 65 -11.78 5.68 -2.93
C LYS A 65 -10.46 5.49 -3.68
N SER A 66 -9.64 4.55 -3.26
CA SER A 66 -8.31 4.37 -3.84
C SER A 66 -8.36 3.46 -5.05
N LYS A 67 -7.39 3.63 -5.93
CA LYS A 67 -7.25 2.78 -7.10
C LYS A 67 -6.53 1.48 -6.76
N PHE A 68 -5.65 1.52 -5.78
CA PHE A 68 -4.90 0.35 -5.33
C PHE A 68 -4.45 0.57 -3.89
N LEU A 69 -3.91 -0.49 -3.30
CA LEU A 69 -3.38 -0.43 -1.95
C LEU A 69 -1.98 -1.03 -1.94
N VAL A 70 -1.06 -0.37 -1.25
CA VAL A 70 0.28 -0.90 -0.98
C VAL A 70 0.29 -1.30 0.48
N ALA A 71 0.57 -2.58 0.76
CA ALA A 71 0.61 -3.10 2.12
C ALA A 71 2.04 -3.51 2.46
N ASP A 72 2.64 -2.84 3.43
CA ASP A 72 3.94 -3.24 3.94
C ASP A 72 3.75 -4.00 5.25
N PHE A 73 4.21 -5.24 5.28
CA PHE A 73 3.96 -6.15 6.39
C PHE A 73 5.06 -6.16 7.45
N THR A 74 6.07 -5.31 7.32
CA THR A 74 7.09 -5.18 8.35
C THR A 74 6.43 -4.89 9.69
N GLY A 75 6.81 -5.61 10.72
CA GLY A 75 6.19 -5.52 12.03
C GLY A 75 4.95 -6.37 12.19
N HIS A 76 4.50 -7.01 11.12
CA HIS A 76 3.34 -7.92 11.01
C HIS A 76 2.15 -7.51 11.88
N ARG A 77 1.72 -6.25 11.73
CA ARG A 77 0.58 -5.70 12.46
C ARG A 77 -0.74 -6.16 11.89
N GLY A 78 -1.65 -6.55 12.79
CA GLY A 78 -2.96 -7.07 12.38
C GLY A 78 -3.75 -6.10 11.52
N GLY A 79 -3.64 -4.80 11.79
CA GLY A 79 -4.36 -3.80 11.00
C GLY A 79 -3.96 -3.79 9.54
N VAL A 80 -2.66 -4.01 9.26
CA VAL A 80 -2.18 -4.07 7.87
C VAL A 80 -2.78 -5.28 7.17
N TYR A 81 -2.80 -6.44 7.83
CA TYR A 81 -3.42 -7.64 7.26
C TYR A 81 -4.90 -7.41 6.96
N PHE A 82 -5.59 -6.75 7.88
CA PHE A 82 -7.02 -6.48 7.69
C PHE A 82 -7.25 -5.55 6.49
N GLU A 83 -6.46 -4.48 6.40
CA GLU A 83 -6.63 -3.49 5.33
C GLU A 83 -6.34 -4.11 3.97
N ALA A 84 -5.27 -4.92 3.89
CA ALA A 84 -4.95 -5.63 2.65
C ALA A 84 -6.07 -6.59 2.25
N GLY A 85 -6.59 -7.35 3.22
CA GLY A 85 -7.68 -8.27 2.95
C GLY A 85 -8.96 -7.56 2.52
N PHE A 86 -9.25 -6.42 3.16
CA PHE A 86 -10.41 -5.63 2.79
C PHE A 86 -10.30 -5.12 1.35
N ALA A 87 -9.11 -4.60 0.99
CA ALA A 87 -8.88 -4.12 -0.37
C ALA A 87 -9.03 -5.25 -1.38
N MET A 88 -8.49 -6.44 -1.08
CA MET A 88 -8.65 -7.60 -1.95
C MET A 88 -10.12 -7.97 -2.13
N GLY A 89 -10.89 -7.90 -1.05
CA GLY A 89 -12.32 -8.19 -1.10
C GLY A 89 -13.09 -7.21 -1.97
N LEU A 90 -12.57 -5.99 -2.11
CA LEU A 90 -13.17 -5.00 -3.01
C LEU A 90 -12.70 -5.17 -4.45
N GLY A 91 -11.75 -6.05 -4.70
CA GLY A 91 -11.20 -6.23 -6.04
C GLY A 91 -10.10 -5.25 -6.40
N LEU A 92 -9.56 -4.52 -5.42
CA LEU A 92 -8.46 -3.60 -5.67
C LEU A 92 -7.15 -4.36 -5.83
N PRO A 93 -6.28 -3.92 -6.75
CA PRO A 93 -4.91 -4.45 -6.76
C PRO A 93 -4.20 -4.13 -5.45
N VAL A 94 -3.51 -5.11 -4.90
CA VAL A 94 -2.74 -4.94 -3.67
C VAL A 94 -1.29 -5.28 -3.98
N PHE A 95 -0.39 -4.34 -3.65
CA PHE A 95 1.05 -4.53 -3.81
C PHE A 95 1.63 -4.87 -2.44
N TRP A 96 2.34 -5.98 -2.38
CA TRP A 96 2.82 -6.56 -1.12
C TRP A 96 4.29 -6.25 -0.96
N THR A 97 4.67 -5.64 0.17
CA THR A 97 6.07 -5.39 0.49
C THR A 97 6.36 -5.84 1.92
N CYS A 98 7.63 -6.11 2.21
CA CYS A 98 8.05 -6.44 3.57
C CYS A 98 9.57 -6.32 3.65
N ARG A 99 10.07 -5.75 4.74
CA ARG A 99 11.51 -5.72 4.96
C ARG A 99 12.01 -7.16 5.04
N ARG A 100 13.12 -7.44 4.38
CA ARG A 100 13.60 -8.82 4.22
C ARG A 100 13.85 -9.51 5.56
N ASP A 101 14.38 -8.79 6.53
CA ASP A 101 14.71 -9.39 7.82
C ASP A 101 13.48 -9.76 8.64
N ASP A 102 12.30 -9.30 8.24
CA ASP A 102 11.05 -9.60 8.96
C ASP A 102 10.15 -10.56 8.18
N LEU A 103 10.59 -10.99 7.01
CA LEU A 103 9.76 -11.81 6.14
C LEU A 103 9.38 -13.16 6.76
N ALA A 104 10.31 -13.76 7.51
CA ALA A 104 10.06 -15.06 8.13
C ALA A 104 9.05 -15.00 9.27
N ASN A 105 8.75 -13.80 9.77
CA ASN A 105 7.83 -13.62 10.91
C ASN A 105 6.38 -13.41 10.48
N LEU A 106 6.12 -13.42 9.17
CA LEU A 106 4.76 -13.17 8.69
C LEU A 106 3.84 -14.33 9.02
N HIS A 107 2.54 -14.00 9.16
CA HIS A 107 1.54 -14.98 9.55
C HIS A 107 1.26 -16.00 8.46
N PHE A 108 1.60 -15.69 7.21
CA PHE A 108 1.44 -16.62 6.10
C PHE A 108 2.47 -16.25 5.04
N ASP A 109 2.66 -17.15 4.08
CA ASP A 109 3.65 -16.96 3.03
C ASP A 109 3.08 -16.03 1.95
N ILE A 110 3.50 -14.77 1.98
CA ILE A 110 3.05 -13.78 0.99
C ILE A 110 3.94 -13.72 -0.25
N ARG A 111 5.00 -14.54 -0.30
CA ARG A 111 5.89 -14.53 -1.47
C ARG A 111 5.14 -15.00 -2.73
N GLN A 112 4.14 -15.84 -2.57
CA GLN A 112 3.33 -16.27 -3.69
C GLN A 112 2.46 -15.16 -4.29
N TYR A 113 2.38 -14.00 -3.61
CA TYR A 113 1.65 -12.84 -4.09
C TYR A 113 2.60 -11.82 -4.72
N ASN A 114 3.80 -12.24 -5.13
CA ASN A 114 4.78 -11.37 -5.75
C ASN A 114 5.23 -10.25 -4.80
N CYS A 115 5.56 -10.62 -3.59
CA CYS A 115 5.97 -9.68 -2.57
C CYS A 115 7.34 -9.09 -2.87
N ILE A 116 7.46 -7.78 -2.72
CA ILE A 116 8.75 -7.10 -2.77
C ILE A 116 9.39 -7.19 -1.39
N ASP A 117 10.42 -8.03 -1.28
CA ASP A 117 11.20 -8.12 -0.05
C ASP A 117 12.37 -7.15 -0.19
N TRP A 118 12.41 -6.15 0.67
CA TRP A 118 13.35 -5.06 0.49
C TRP A 118 14.37 -4.96 1.63
N VAL A 119 15.54 -4.47 1.31
CA VAL A 119 16.61 -4.21 2.27
C VAL A 119 16.80 -2.70 2.45
N ASP A 120 16.81 -1.96 1.35
CA ASP A 120 16.95 -0.50 1.42
C ASP A 120 15.79 0.17 0.68
N THR A 121 15.59 1.44 1.01
CA THR A 121 14.44 2.19 0.50
C THR A 121 14.58 2.59 -0.95
N THR A 122 15.79 2.73 -1.46
CA THR A 122 16.01 3.03 -2.86
C THR A 122 15.56 1.86 -3.74
N ASP A 123 15.91 0.65 -3.34
CA ASP A 123 15.46 -0.56 -4.04
C ASP A 123 13.95 -0.72 -3.93
N LEU A 124 13.40 -0.49 -2.73
CA LEU A 124 11.96 -0.56 -2.53
C LEU A 124 11.23 0.39 -3.47
N ALA A 125 11.67 1.65 -3.51
CA ALA A 125 11.02 2.65 -4.34
C ALA A 125 11.06 2.27 -5.82
N ALA A 126 12.22 1.84 -6.31
CA ALA A 126 12.37 1.50 -7.72
C ALA A 126 11.52 0.30 -8.11
N ARG A 127 11.55 -0.75 -7.29
CA ARG A 127 10.80 -1.98 -7.60
C ARG A 127 9.30 -1.77 -7.49
N LEU A 128 8.86 -1.03 -6.48
CA LEU A 128 7.43 -0.78 -6.29
C LEU A 128 6.88 0.09 -7.43
N THR A 129 7.65 1.11 -7.85
CA THR A 129 7.25 1.93 -8.98
C THR A 129 7.00 1.06 -10.21
N ARG A 130 7.94 0.16 -10.52
CA ARG A 130 7.82 -0.71 -11.68
C ARG A 130 6.63 -1.67 -11.57
N HIS A 131 6.37 -2.18 -10.36
CA HIS A 131 5.23 -3.08 -10.15
C HIS A 131 3.91 -2.36 -10.37
N ILE A 132 3.80 -1.14 -9.84
CA ILE A 132 2.57 -0.37 -10.02
C ILE A 132 2.35 -0.08 -11.51
N GLU A 133 3.39 0.37 -12.20
CA GLU A 133 3.27 0.68 -13.63
C GLU A 133 2.93 -0.54 -14.46
N ALA A 134 3.49 -1.70 -14.10
CA ALA A 134 3.25 -2.92 -14.86
C ALA A 134 1.82 -3.44 -14.68
N ILE A 135 1.25 -3.29 -13.49
CA ILE A 135 -0.06 -3.86 -13.18
C ILE A 135 -1.21 -2.91 -13.53
N ILE A 136 -1.03 -1.62 -13.23
CA ILE A 136 -2.11 -0.64 -13.40
C ILE A 136 -1.81 0.33 -14.54
N GLY A 137 -0.55 0.49 -14.88
CA GLY A 137 -0.14 1.52 -15.82
C GLY A 137 0.24 2.81 -15.12
N PRO A 138 0.98 3.69 -15.81
CA PRO A 138 1.34 4.98 -15.22
C PRO A 138 0.12 5.84 -14.99
N GLY A 139 0.12 6.56 -13.89
CA GLY A 139 -0.99 7.44 -13.53
C GLY A 139 -0.82 8.83 -14.11
N PRO A 140 -1.87 9.64 -13.99
CA PRO A 140 -1.89 10.96 -14.61
C PRO A 140 -1.29 12.07 -13.77
N VAL A 141 -0.99 11.81 -12.49
CA VAL A 141 -0.49 12.84 -11.60
C VAL A 141 1.00 13.06 -11.86
N LYS A 142 1.39 14.31 -12.04
CA LYS A 142 2.78 14.62 -12.33
C LYS A 142 3.59 14.74 -11.06
N SER A 143 4.69 14.04 -11.04
CA SER A 143 5.66 14.14 -9.95
C SER A 143 6.47 15.41 -10.12
N LYS A 144 6.88 15.95 -9.01
CA LYS A 144 7.75 17.11 -9.01
C LYS A 144 9.16 16.74 -8.61
#